data_8c06589a8a57d7db56ae81214676d591
#
_entry.id   8c06589a8a57d7db56ae81214676d591
#
_cell.length_a   1.000
_cell.length_b   1.000
_cell.length_c   1.000
_cell.angle_alpha   90.00
_cell.angle_beta   90.00
_cell.angle_gamma   90.00
#
_symmetry.space_group_name_H-M   'P 1'
#
loop_
_entity.id
_entity.type
_entity.pdbx_description
1 polymer ?
#
loop_
_entity_poly.entity_id
_entity_poly.type
_entity_poly.pdbx_seq_one_letter_code
_entity_poly.pdbx_strand_id
1 'polypeptide(L)'
;MLKAYKYRMYPAKQQEEMFSKHFGCVRVIYNWALEQKIKSYEQDGKAISRFTLNKTIPTLYKDMEWLKEVNSQSLRGATLNLDNAFTRFFREKKGFPKFKSKKNPVQSFSIPQHYKVDFETNKVKLPKIGWIK
;
A
#
# COMPACT_ATOMS: atom_id res chain seq x y z
N MET A 1 -1.00 -9.80 -24.18
CA MET A 1 -0.43 -10.63 -23.12
C MET A 1 0.18 -9.76 -22.03
N LEU A 2 -0.20 -9.99 -20.79
CA LEU A 2 0.38 -9.26 -19.66
C LEU A 2 1.67 -9.95 -19.23
N LYS A 3 2.73 -9.15 -19.08
CA LYS A 3 4.01 -9.63 -18.58
C LYS A 3 4.49 -8.77 -17.44
N ALA A 4 5.09 -9.40 -16.43
CA ALA A 4 5.73 -8.69 -15.32
C ALA A 4 7.25 -8.77 -15.51
N TYR A 5 7.89 -7.63 -15.28
CA TYR A 5 9.35 -7.51 -15.33
C TYR A 5 9.85 -7.07 -13.97
N LYS A 6 10.99 -7.59 -13.56
CA LYS A 6 11.61 -7.23 -12.29
C LYS A 6 12.94 -6.54 -12.56
N TYR A 7 13.06 -5.29 -12.12
CA TYR A 7 14.26 -4.49 -12.28
C TYR A 7 14.77 -4.00 -10.94
N ARG A 8 16.07 -3.76 -10.87
CA ARG A 8 16.67 -3.13 -9.71
C ARG A 8 16.73 -1.64 -9.93
N MET A 9 16.32 -0.86 -8.91
CA MET A 9 16.40 0.60 -8.93
C MET A 9 17.53 1.08 -8.05
N TYR A 10 18.06 2.25 -8.39
CA TYR A 10 19.15 2.90 -7.65
C TYR A 10 18.69 4.29 -7.21
N PRO A 11 17.86 4.38 -6.16
CA PRO A 11 17.34 5.67 -5.71
C PRO A 11 18.42 6.53 -5.06
N ALA A 12 18.30 7.85 -5.23
CA ALA A 12 19.10 8.80 -4.47
C ALA A 12 18.67 8.80 -3.00
N LYS A 13 19.49 9.37 -2.12
CA LYS A 13 19.23 9.37 -0.68
C LYS A 13 17.87 9.98 -0.34
N GLN A 14 17.50 11.09 -0.97
CA GLN A 14 16.20 11.73 -0.77
C GLN A 14 15.05 10.83 -1.23
N GLN A 15 15.27 10.07 -2.30
CA GLN A 15 14.28 9.13 -2.81
C GLN A 15 14.13 7.93 -1.88
N GLU A 16 15.22 7.48 -1.25
CA GLU A 16 15.16 6.42 -0.24
C GLU A 16 14.29 6.83 0.94
N GLU A 17 14.39 8.09 1.37
CA GLU A 17 13.54 8.64 2.42
C GLU A 17 12.06 8.61 2.01
N MET A 18 11.75 8.97 0.77
CA MET A 18 10.39 8.91 0.25
C MET A 18 9.87 7.48 0.15
N PHE A 19 10.71 6.53 -0.23
CA PHE A 19 10.33 5.11 -0.19
C PHE A 19 10.02 4.66 1.22
N SER A 20 10.84 5.05 2.19
CA SER A 20 10.59 4.71 3.60
C SER A 20 9.27 5.28 4.10
N LYS A 21 8.92 6.51 3.71
CA LYS A 21 7.64 7.12 4.03
C LYS A 21 6.49 6.34 3.42
N HIS A 22 6.61 5.94 2.14
CA HIS A 22 5.59 5.14 1.47
C HIS A 22 5.40 3.79 2.16
N PHE A 23 6.47 3.09 2.48
CA PHE A 23 6.38 1.81 3.20
C PHE A 23 5.68 1.98 4.55
N GLY A 24 6.06 3.02 5.29
CA GLY A 24 5.45 3.30 6.60
C GLY A 24 3.96 3.63 6.51
N CYS A 25 3.59 4.50 5.56
CA CYS A 25 2.20 4.89 5.37
C CYS A 25 1.34 3.72 4.90
N VAL A 26 1.83 2.94 3.95
CA VAL A 26 1.11 1.76 3.45
C VAL A 26 0.90 0.74 4.58
N ARG A 27 1.91 0.54 5.42
CA ARG A 27 1.80 -0.35 6.57
C ARG A 27 0.75 0.14 7.56
N VAL A 28 0.74 1.44 7.85
CA VAL A 28 -0.25 2.03 8.77
C VAL A 28 -1.67 1.85 8.22
N ILE A 29 -1.88 2.10 6.94
CA ILE A 29 -3.20 1.94 6.33
C ILE A 29 -3.63 0.47 6.32
N TYR A 30 -2.71 -0.44 5.99
CA TYR A 30 -3.01 -1.87 6.02
C TYR A 30 -3.44 -2.32 7.42
N ASN A 31 -2.69 -1.91 8.44
CA ASN A 31 -2.99 -2.28 9.82
C ASN A 31 -4.28 -1.64 10.32
N TRP A 32 -4.51 -0.37 9.98
CA TRP A 32 -5.77 0.32 10.28
C TRP A 32 -6.96 -0.39 9.65
N ALA A 33 -6.84 -0.74 8.36
CA ALA A 33 -7.91 -1.42 7.63
C ALA A 33 -8.20 -2.80 8.22
N LEU A 34 -7.16 -3.54 8.59
CA LEU A 34 -7.33 -4.85 9.24
C LEU A 34 -8.06 -4.70 10.58
N GLU A 35 -7.68 -3.71 11.38
CA GLU A 35 -8.36 -3.43 12.64
C GLU A 35 -9.84 -3.09 12.42
N GLN A 36 -10.15 -2.26 11.40
CA GLN A 36 -11.54 -1.91 11.09
C GLN A 36 -12.35 -3.12 10.66
N LYS A 37 -11.77 -4.01 9.87
CA LYS A 37 -12.46 -5.25 9.46
C LYS A 37 -12.73 -6.16 10.65
N ILE A 38 -11.77 -6.31 11.54
CA ILE A 38 -11.95 -7.13 12.74
C ILE A 38 -13.07 -6.57 13.61
N LYS A 39 -13.04 -5.26 13.88
CA LYS A 39 -14.04 -4.61 14.72
C LYS A 39 -15.45 -4.69 14.11
N SER A 40 -15.57 -4.43 12.80
CA SER A 40 -16.88 -4.48 12.15
C SER A 40 -17.45 -5.88 12.15
N TYR A 41 -16.62 -6.91 11.98
CA TYR A 41 -17.06 -8.28 12.04
C TYR A 41 -17.54 -8.67 13.44
N GLU A 42 -16.83 -8.25 14.49
CA GLU A 42 -17.21 -8.52 15.87
C GLU A 42 -18.52 -7.84 16.25
N GLN A 43 -18.76 -6.61 15.75
CA GLN A 43 -19.94 -5.83 16.09
C GLN A 43 -21.17 -6.21 15.26
N ASP A 44 -20.98 -6.41 13.96
CA ASP A 44 -22.09 -6.55 13.00
C ASP A 44 -22.14 -7.91 12.32
N GLY A 45 -21.15 -8.80 12.57
CA GLY A 45 -21.05 -10.07 11.88
C GLY A 45 -20.63 -9.96 10.42
N LYS A 46 -20.30 -8.75 9.96
CA LYS A 46 -19.88 -8.50 8.59
C LYS A 46 -18.67 -7.59 8.57
N ALA A 47 -17.66 -7.94 7.76
CA ALA A 47 -16.49 -7.09 7.59
C ALA A 47 -16.82 -5.89 6.70
N ILE A 48 -16.32 -4.73 7.08
CA ILE A 48 -16.45 -3.50 6.29
C ILE A 48 -15.77 -3.67 4.93
N SER A 49 -16.37 -3.16 3.87
CA SER A 49 -15.84 -3.32 2.52
C SER A 49 -14.62 -2.40 2.27
N ARG A 50 -13.79 -2.81 1.31
CA ARG A 50 -12.65 -2.01 0.84
C ARG A 50 -13.10 -0.63 0.37
N PHE A 51 -14.21 -0.54 -0.32
CA PHE A 51 -14.72 0.73 -0.86
C PHE A 51 -15.07 1.70 0.27
N THR A 52 -15.70 1.22 1.33
CA THR A 52 -15.99 2.04 2.51
C THR A 52 -14.71 2.48 3.20
N LEU A 53 -13.73 1.59 3.34
CA LEU A 53 -12.43 1.93 3.92
C LEU A 53 -11.72 3.00 3.10
N ASN A 54 -11.73 2.88 1.77
CA ASN A 54 -11.10 3.87 0.89
C ASN A 54 -11.75 5.25 1.03
N LYS A 55 -13.06 5.32 1.22
CA LYS A 55 -13.76 6.58 1.46
C LYS A 55 -13.40 7.19 2.82
N THR A 56 -13.01 6.36 3.78
CA THR A 56 -12.66 6.80 5.13
C THR A 56 -11.21 7.28 5.23
N ILE A 57 -10.31 6.84 4.33
CA ILE A 57 -8.89 7.21 4.37
C ILE A 57 -8.69 8.73 4.47
N PRO A 58 -9.39 9.59 3.68
CA PRO A 58 -9.18 11.03 3.81
C PRO A 58 -9.48 11.61 5.20
N THR A 59 -10.34 10.96 5.97
CA THR A 59 -10.63 11.42 7.34
C THR A 59 -9.44 11.23 8.27
N LEU A 60 -8.54 10.30 7.95
CA LEU A 60 -7.33 10.06 8.73
C LEU A 60 -6.31 11.18 8.57
N TYR A 61 -6.40 11.97 7.49
CA TYR A 61 -5.45 13.05 7.22
C TYR A 61 -5.48 14.14 8.31
N LYS A 62 -6.58 14.28 9.03
CA LYS A 62 -6.68 15.25 10.12
C LYS A 62 -5.74 14.91 11.28
N ASP A 63 -5.65 13.61 11.62
CA ASP A 63 -4.83 13.15 12.74
C ASP A 63 -3.44 12.72 12.29
N MET A 64 -3.30 12.35 11.01
CA MET A 64 -2.06 11.86 10.44
C MET A 64 -1.78 12.57 9.12
N GLU A 65 -1.41 13.86 9.22
CA GLU A 65 -1.15 14.70 8.03
C GLU A 65 -0.02 14.14 7.15
N TRP A 66 0.91 13.42 7.76
CA TRP A 66 2.02 12.81 7.03
C TRP A 66 1.57 11.80 5.98
N LEU A 67 0.33 11.30 6.04
CA LEU A 67 -0.23 10.45 4.99
C LEU A 67 -0.36 11.17 3.65
N LYS A 68 -0.47 12.49 3.65
CA LYS A 68 -0.57 13.29 2.43
C LYS A 68 0.75 13.35 1.66
N GLU A 69 1.86 13.06 2.31
CA GLU A 69 3.19 13.12 1.68
C GLU A 69 3.42 12.01 0.68
N VAL A 70 2.59 10.98 0.70
CA VAL A 70 2.76 9.81 -0.16
C VAL A 70 1.63 9.71 -1.19
N ASN A 71 1.85 8.85 -2.20
CA ASN A 71 0.87 8.63 -3.25
C ASN A 71 -0.41 8.01 -2.68
N SER A 72 -1.54 8.69 -2.84
CA SER A 72 -2.84 8.23 -2.33
C SER A 72 -3.25 6.86 -2.89
N GLN A 73 -2.89 6.57 -4.14
CA GLN A 73 -3.22 5.29 -4.76
C GLN A 73 -2.45 4.13 -4.11
N SER A 74 -1.23 4.40 -3.62
CA SER A 74 -0.47 3.38 -2.88
C SER A 74 -1.17 3.03 -1.56
N LEU A 75 -1.81 4.00 -0.92
CA LEU A 75 -2.61 3.75 0.29
C LEU A 75 -3.82 2.88 -0.01
N ARG A 76 -4.50 3.13 -1.12
CA ARG A 76 -5.62 2.30 -1.58
C ARG A 76 -5.16 0.90 -1.99
N GLY A 77 -3.93 0.78 -2.48
CA GLY A 77 -3.32 -0.51 -2.76
C GLY A 77 -3.20 -1.38 -1.52
N ALA A 78 -2.97 -0.76 -0.35
CA ALA A 78 -2.91 -1.49 0.91
C ALA A 78 -4.25 -2.14 1.26
N THR A 79 -5.36 -1.44 1.07
CA THR A 79 -6.70 -2.02 1.33
C THR A 79 -7.02 -3.14 0.34
N LEU A 80 -6.59 -3.01 -0.91
CA LEU A 80 -6.75 -4.08 -1.90
C LEU A 80 -5.93 -5.32 -1.51
N ASN A 81 -4.70 -5.14 -1.08
CA ASN A 81 -3.86 -6.25 -0.64
C ASN A 81 -4.46 -6.97 0.56
N LEU A 82 -5.07 -6.22 1.48
CA LEU A 82 -5.77 -6.80 2.61
C LEU A 82 -6.97 -7.62 2.16
N ASP A 83 -7.78 -7.11 1.21
CA ASP A 83 -8.90 -7.86 0.65
C ASP A 83 -8.43 -9.16 0.01
N ASN A 84 -7.32 -9.11 -0.73
CA ASN A 84 -6.75 -10.31 -1.34
C ASN A 84 -6.29 -11.31 -0.27
N ALA A 85 -5.73 -10.82 0.84
CA ALA A 85 -5.33 -11.68 1.96
C ALA A 85 -6.53 -12.37 2.60
N PHE A 86 -7.64 -11.66 2.80
CA PHE A 86 -8.88 -12.26 3.32
C PHE A 86 -9.47 -13.26 2.33
N THR A 87 -9.45 -12.96 1.05
CA THR A 87 -9.92 -13.89 0.01
C THR A 87 -9.13 -15.20 0.08
N ARG A 88 -7.80 -15.11 0.22
CA ARG A 88 -6.97 -16.29 0.36
C ARG A 88 -7.27 -17.07 1.64
N PHE A 89 -7.55 -16.38 2.73
CA PHE A 89 -7.93 -17.03 3.98
C PHE A 89 -9.24 -17.81 3.82
N PHE A 90 -10.27 -17.19 3.23
CA PHE A 90 -11.58 -17.83 3.12
C PHE A 90 -11.64 -18.91 2.03
N ARG A 91 -11.00 -18.70 0.87
CA ARG A 91 -11.10 -19.60 -0.27
C ARG A 91 -10.01 -20.65 -0.32
N GLU A 92 -8.78 -20.28 0.04
CA GLU A 92 -7.61 -21.14 -0.08
C GLU A 92 -7.17 -21.70 1.27
N LYS A 93 -7.85 -21.35 2.35
CA LYS A 93 -7.53 -21.78 3.71
C LYS A 93 -6.09 -21.42 4.13
N LYS A 94 -5.59 -20.29 3.62
CA LYS A 94 -4.31 -19.73 4.08
C LYS A 94 -4.49 -19.10 5.45
N GLY A 95 -3.40 -18.70 6.09
CA GLY A 95 -3.46 -18.07 7.41
C GLY A 95 -4.27 -16.78 7.43
N PHE A 96 -4.84 -16.45 8.59
CA PHE A 96 -5.55 -15.19 8.80
C PHE A 96 -4.58 -14.01 8.60
N PRO A 97 -5.04 -12.90 7.98
CA PRO A 97 -4.17 -11.72 7.80
C PRO A 97 -3.59 -11.23 9.11
N LYS A 98 -2.31 -10.90 9.11
CA LYS A 98 -1.58 -10.44 10.29
C LYS A 98 -1.21 -8.96 10.15
N PHE A 99 -1.12 -8.26 11.28
CA PHE A 99 -0.61 -6.90 11.30
C PHE A 99 0.84 -6.88 10.80
N LYS A 100 1.17 -5.86 10.02
CA LYS A 100 2.50 -5.71 9.45
C LYS A 100 3.42 -5.00 10.44
N SER A 101 4.70 -5.39 10.41
CA SER A 101 5.72 -4.85 11.29
C SER A 101 6.82 -4.16 10.49
N LYS A 102 7.39 -3.09 11.04
CA LYS A 102 8.56 -2.42 10.48
C LYS A 102 9.76 -3.37 10.40
N LYS A 103 9.79 -4.39 11.25
CA LYS A 103 10.89 -5.37 11.29
C LYS A 103 10.87 -6.37 10.14
N ASN A 104 9.77 -6.44 9.38
CA ASN A 104 9.72 -7.31 8.22
C ASN A 104 10.73 -6.85 7.18
N PRO A 105 11.67 -7.71 6.73
CA PRO A 105 12.69 -7.31 5.77
C PRO A 105 12.14 -7.05 4.37
N VAL A 106 10.98 -7.62 4.04
CA VAL A 106 10.35 -7.42 2.73
C VAL A 106 9.17 -6.47 2.90
N GLN A 107 9.32 -5.27 2.33
CA GLN A 107 8.27 -4.26 2.32
C GLN A 107 8.00 -3.84 0.87
N SER A 108 6.74 -3.58 0.55
CA SER A 108 6.36 -3.20 -0.80
C SER A 108 5.12 -2.32 -0.80
N PHE A 109 4.94 -1.59 -1.89
CA PHE A 109 3.73 -0.84 -2.16
C PHE A 109 3.49 -0.79 -3.66
N SER A 110 2.25 -0.50 -4.05
CA SER A 110 1.84 -0.50 -5.45
C SER A 110 1.61 0.92 -5.95
N ILE A 111 1.97 1.17 -7.20
CA ILE A 111 1.67 2.41 -7.91
C ILE A 111 0.95 2.03 -9.20
N PRO A 112 -0.39 2.00 -9.19
CA PRO A 112 -1.15 1.50 -10.34
C PRO A 112 -1.23 2.46 -11.52
N GLN A 113 -0.99 3.78 -11.29
CA GLN A 113 -1.14 4.81 -12.32
C GLN A 113 -0.11 5.91 -12.12
N HIS A 114 0.03 6.76 -13.16
CA HIS A 114 0.85 7.98 -13.13
C HIS A 114 2.34 7.72 -12.97
N TYR A 115 2.81 6.53 -13.35
CA TYR A 115 4.23 6.26 -13.49
C TYR A 115 4.63 6.38 -14.96
N LYS A 116 5.92 6.62 -15.20
CA LYS A 116 6.49 6.69 -16.55
C LYS A 116 7.80 5.91 -16.59
N VAL A 117 8.07 5.29 -17.73
CA VAL A 117 9.32 4.56 -17.94
C VAL A 117 10.03 5.19 -19.15
N ASP A 118 11.30 5.52 -18.98
CA ASP A 118 12.15 6.03 -20.07
C ASP A 118 13.26 5.01 -20.33
N PHE A 119 13.12 4.25 -21.40
CA PHE A 119 14.07 3.21 -21.76
C PHE A 119 15.37 3.78 -22.33
N GLU A 120 15.35 5.01 -22.86
CA GLU A 120 16.57 5.64 -23.41
C GLU A 120 17.52 6.03 -22.30
N THR A 121 17.00 6.57 -21.20
CA THR A 121 17.81 6.99 -20.06
C THR A 121 17.84 5.96 -18.93
N ASN A 122 17.12 4.85 -19.09
CA ASN A 122 17.00 3.80 -18.08
C ASN A 122 16.51 4.33 -16.73
N LYS A 123 15.41 5.12 -16.77
CA LYS A 123 14.82 5.71 -15.57
C LYS A 123 13.31 5.43 -15.52
N VAL A 124 12.80 5.41 -14.30
CA VAL A 124 11.37 5.33 -14.05
C VAL A 124 10.94 6.52 -13.20
N LYS A 125 9.83 7.16 -13.57
CA LYS A 125 9.26 8.24 -12.79
C LYS A 125 8.10 7.71 -11.96
N LEU A 126 8.14 7.98 -10.65
CA LEU A 126 7.08 7.58 -9.73
C LEU A 126 6.44 8.82 -9.10
N PRO A 127 5.08 8.79 -8.89
CA PRO A 127 4.40 9.92 -8.24
C PRO A 127 5.01 10.20 -6.87
N LYS A 128 5.15 11.48 -6.55
CA LYS A 128 5.72 11.97 -5.27
C LYS A 128 7.21 11.69 -5.07
N ILE A 129 7.81 10.81 -5.87
CA ILE A 129 9.21 10.41 -5.70
C ILE A 129 10.09 10.99 -6.81
N GLY A 130 9.58 11.02 -8.05
CA GLY A 130 10.31 11.56 -9.20
C GLY A 130 11.04 10.48 -10.00
N TRP A 131 12.03 10.91 -10.79
CA TRP A 131 12.78 10.02 -11.66
C TRP A 131 13.85 9.24 -10.89
N ILE A 132 13.88 7.91 -11.09
CA ILE A 132 14.80 6.99 -10.42
C ILE A 132 15.53 6.19 -11.49
N LYS A 133 16.82 6.06 -11.30
CA LYS A 133 17.68 5.30 -12.22
C LYS A 133 17.47 3.77 -12.11
#